data_130f7b0fc1d44dcdcf508cc76f536898
#
_entry.id   130f7b0fc1d44dcdcf508cc76f536898
#
_cell.length_a   1.000
_cell.length_b   1.000
_cell.length_c   1.000
_cell.angle_alpha   90.00
_cell.angle_beta   90.00
_cell.angle_gamma   90.00
#
_symmetry.space_group_name_H-M   'P 1'
#
loop_
_entity.id
_entity.type
_entity.pdbx_description
1 polymer ?
#
loop_
_entity_poly.entity_id
_entity_poly.type
_entity_poly.pdbx_seq_one_letter_code
_entity_poly.pdbx_strand_id
1 'polypeptide(L)'
;MRWLELRIPPRFIAVALGLGMFGVSSIEPRFDLALSHHWATALVAAVGGGAITFVAATTLRAARTTLLPMRPQNTTSLVTTGIYRWSRNPMYLGLAVALTGFAAYLSAAWSLPGPVLFILYVNRFQIRPEERILSERFGAEYETYTRRVRRWL
;
A
#
# COMPACT_ATOMS: atom_id res chain seq x y z
N MET A 1 -19.62 -5.32 8.44
CA MET A 1 -18.41 -5.91 7.83
C MET A 1 -17.12 -5.65 8.65
N ARG A 2 -17.23 -5.54 9.99
CA ARG A 2 -16.04 -5.36 10.88
C ARG A 2 -15.16 -6.63 10.97
N TRP A 3 -15.69 -7.78 10.64
CA TRP A 3 -14.97 -9.07 10.74
C TRP A 3 -13.80 -9.22 9.74
N LEU A 4 -13.75 -8.41 8.67
CA LEU A 4 -12.63 -8.39 7.70
C LEU A 4 -11.50 -7.43 8.12
N GLU A 5 -11.76 -6.54 9.09
CA GLU A 5 -10.78 -5.55 9.52
C GLU A 5 -9.53 -6.23 10.10
N LEU A 6 -8.35 -5.86 9.58
CA LEU A 6 -7.03 -6.35 10.03
C LEU A 6 -6.81 -7.87 9.94
N ARG A 7 -7.63 -8.62 9.21
CA ARG A 7 -7.51 -10.08 9.12
C ARG A 7 -6.59 -10.56 8.02
N ILE A 8 -6.63 -9.93 6.86
CA ILE A 8 -5.85 -10.37 5.69
C ILE A 8 -4.71 -9.38 5.48
N PRO A 9 -3.44 -9.80 5.60
CA PRO A 9 -2.31 -8.91 5.35
C PRO A 9 -2.36 -8.31 3.94
N PRO A 10 -2.12 -7.00 3.77
CA PRO A 10 -2.23 -6.29 2.49
C PRO A 10 -1.40 -6.89 1.36
N ARG A 11 -0.24 -7.50 1.69
CA ARG A 11 0.59 -8.20 0.71
C ARG A 11 -0.14 -9.35 0.00
N PHE A 12 -0.98 -10.10 0.70
CA PHE A 12 -1.76 -11.19 0.08
C PHE A 12 -2.86 -10.65 -0.83
N ILE A 13 -3.47 -9.52 -0.46
CA ILE A 13 -4.42 -8.83 -1.33
C ILE A 13 -3.73 -8.32 -2.58
N ALA A 14 -2.53 -7.72 -2.45
CA ALA A 14 -1.75 -7.27 -3.61
C ALA A 14 -1.40 -8.43 -4.54
N VAL A 15 -0.96 -9.58 -3.99
CA VAL A 15 -0.67 -10.78 -4.78
C VAL A 15 -1.93 -11.31 -5.46
N ALA A 16 -3.03 -11.45 -4.73
CA ALA A 16 -4.29 -11.96 -5.29
C ALA A 16 -4.83 -11.05 -6.42
N LEU A 17 -4.77 -9.73 -6.22
CA LEU A 17 -5.13 -8.77 -7.27
C LEU A 17 -4.18 -8.86 -8.46
N GLY A 18 -2.87 -8.97 -8.23
CA GLY A 18 -1.89 -9.16 -9.30
C GLY A 18 -2.16 -10.42 -10.14
N LEU A 19 -2.45 -11.55 -9.49
CA LEU A 19 -2.85 -12.78 -10.18
C LEU A 19 -4.16 -12.60 -10.96
N GLY A 20 -5.16 -11.93 -10.37
CA GLY A 20 -6.40 -11.60 -11.06
C GLY A 20 -6.17 -10.70 -12.27
N MET A 21 -5.36 -9.65 -12.14
CA MET A 21 -4.96 -8.76 -13.24
C MET A 21 -4.29 -9.55 -14.39
N PHE A 22 -3.37 -10.45 -14.05
CA PHE A 22 -2.72 -11.32 -15.01
C PHE A 22 -3.74 -12.24 -15.71
N GLY A 23 -4.64 -12.86 -14.94
CA GLY A 23 -5.67 -13.76 -15.49
C GLY A 23 -6.62 -13.08 -16.48
N VAL A 24 -6.98 -11.79 -16.24
CA VAL A 24 -7.84 -11.04 -17.16
C VAL A 24 -7.08 -10.28 -18.26
N SER A 25 -5.76 -10.28 -18.23
CA SER A 25 -4.94 -9.52 -19.20
C SER A 25 -5.02 -10.05 -20.62
N SER A 26 -5.47 -11.30 -20.80
CA SER A 26 -5.72 -11.90 -22.13
C SER A 26 -7.06 -11.51 -22.75
N ILE A 27 -7.96 -10.87 -21.99
CA ILE A 27 -9.28 -10.43 -22.45
C ILE A 27 -9.15 -9.04 -23.09
N GLU A 28 -9.59 -8.91 -24.32
CA GLU A 28 -9.67 -7.63 -25.06
C GLU A 28 -10.65 -6.65 -24.35
N PRO A 29 -10.47 -5.33 -24.43
CA PRO A 29 -9.49 -4.62 -25.24
C PRO A 29 -8.12 -4.45 -24.55
N ARG A 30 -7.07 -4.56 -25.33
CA ARG A 30 -5.73 -4.13 -24.94
C ARG A 30 -5.54 -2.66 -25.31
N PHE A 31 -4.91 -1.91 -24.42
CA PHE A 31 -4.44 -0.58 -24.79
C PHE A 31 -3.07 -0.73 -25.46
N ASP A 32 -2.96 -0.22 -26.65
CA ASP A 32 -1.65 0.08 -27.19
C ASP A 32 -1.18 1.36 -26.49
N LEU A 33 -0.75 1.20 -25.25
CA LEU A 33 0.04 2.24 -24.62
C LEU A 33 1.32 2.26 -25.45
N ALA A 34 1.49 3.32 -26.24
CA ALA A 34 2.69 3.56 -27.03
C ALA A 34 3.96 3.75 -26.16
N LEU A 35 4.01 3.06 -25.05
CA LEU A 35 5.15 2.88 -24.18
C LEU A 35 6.02 1.80 -24.80
N SER A 36 6.89 2.19 -25.72
CA SER A 36 7.89 1.31 -26.34
C SER A 36 8.72 0.52 -25.28
N HIS A 37 8.58 0.86 -24.00
CA HIS A 37 9.32 0.30 -22.88
C HIS A 37 8.43 0.00 -21.65
N HIS A 38 7.23 -0.56 -21.85
CA HIS A 38 6.32 -0.90 -20.73
C HIS A 38 6.94 -1.83 -19.68
N TRP A 39 7.85 -2.73 -20.08
CA TRP A 39 8.62 -3.56 -19.14
C TRP A 39 9.55 -2.73 -18.24
N ALA A 40 10.19 -1.67 -18.79
CA ALA A 40 11.05 -0.79 -18.00
C ALA A 40 10.24 0.03 -16.99
N THR A 41 9.07 0.52 -17.39
CA THR A 41 8.13 1.23 -16.49
C THR A 41 7.69 0.31 -15.36
N ALA A 42 7.34 -0.94 -15.67
CA ALA A 42 6.97 -1.93 -14.66
C ALA A 42 8.13 -2.24 -13.71
N LEU A 43 9.35 -2.40 -14.24
CA LEU A 43 10.53 -2.64 -13.43
C LEU A 43 10.82 -1.48 -12.47
N VAL A 44 10.79 -0.24 -12.99
CA VAL A 44 10.98 0.97 -12.17
C VAL A 44 9.92 1.06 -11.08
N ALA A 45 8.65 0.79 -11.39
CA ALA A 45 7.56 0.81 -10.41
C ALA A 45 7.70 -0.33 -9.38
N ALA A 46 8.11 -1.53 -9.80
CA ALA A 46 8.33 -2.65 -8.90
C ALA A 46 9.50 -2.39 -7.94
N VAL A 47 10.64 -1.93 -8.49
CA VAL A 47 11.82 -1.58 -7.68
C VAL A 47 11.52 -0.39 -6.77
N GLY A 48 10.91 0.68 -7.28
CA GLY A 48 10.54 1.85 -6.50
C GLY A 48 9.53 1.52 -5.39
N GLY A 49 8.47 0.79 -5.73
CA GLY A 49 7.47 0.34 -4.74
C GLY A 49 8.08 -0.60 -3.69
N GLY A 50 8.95 -1.51 -4.12
CA GLY A 50 9.73 -2.38 -3.24
C GLY A 50 10.64 -1.59 -2.30
N ALA A 51 11.37 -0.61 -2.82
CA ALA A 51 12.25 0.26 -2.04
C ALA A 51 11.46 1.08 -1.00
N ILE A 52 10.33 1.68 -1.38
CA ILE A 52 9.43 2.39 -0.47
C ILE A 52 8.99 1.46 0.68
N THR A 53 8.51 0.26 0.34
CA THR A 53 8.07 -0.74 1.33
C THR A 53 9.21 -1.17 2.25
N PHE A 54 10.40 -1.41 1.69
CA PHE A 54 11.59 -1.80 2.44
C PHE A 54 12.04 -0.72 3.42
N VAL A 55 12.17 0.54 2.94
CA VAL A 55 12.53 1.68 3.79
C VAL A 55 11.52 1.89 4.90
N ALA A 56 10.21 1.78 4.60
CA ALA A 56 9.17 1.87 5.61
C ALA A 56 9.30 0.78 6.68
N ALA A 57 9.52 -0.46 6.25
CA ALA A 57 9.71 -1.59 7.17
C ALA A 57 10.95 -1.45 8.04
N THR A 58 12.08 -1.02 7.48
CA THR A 58 13.33 -0.79 8.24
C THR A 58 13.18 0.36 9.25
N THR A 59 12.46 1.43 8.88
CA THR A 59 12.16 2.54 9.80
C THR A 59 11.38 2.06 11.02
N LEU A 60 10.34 1.24 10.83
CA LEU A 60 9.58 0.66 11.97
C LEU A 60 10.43 -0.29 12.81
N ARG A 61 11.26 -1.12 12.16
CA ARG A 61 12.18 -2.03 12.89
C ARG A 61 13.18 -1.25 13.74
N ALA A 62 13.77 -0.18 13.21
CA ALA A 62 14.70 0.67 13.94
C ALA A 62 14.04 1.33 15.16
N ALA A 63 12.77 1.69 15.05
CA ALA A 63 11.96 2.22 16.17
C ALA A 63 11.47 1.14 17.15
N ARG A 64 11.86 -0.13 16.95
CA ARG A 64 11.46 -1.29 17.78
C ARG A 64 9.93 -1.38 17.98
N THR A 65 9.18 -0.99 16.96
CA THR A 65 7.70 -1.04 16.98
C THR A 65 7.19 -2.11 16.01
N THR A 66 5.89 -2.40 16.04
CA THR A 66 5.31 -3.48 15.25
C THR A 66 5.31 -3.19 13.75
N LEU A 67 5.66 -4.22 12.96
CA LEU A 67 5.48 -4.24 11.50
C LEU A 67 4.17 -4.91 11.09
N LEU A 68 3.42 -5.45 12.06
CA LEU A 68 2.24 -6.26 11.78
C LEU A 68 1.01 -5.37 11.69
N PRO A 69 0.49 -5.09 10.47
CA PRO A 69 -0.70 -4.28 10.30
C PRO A 69 -1.94 -4.90 10.95
N MET A 70 -1.90 -6.21 11.22
CA MET A 70 -2.99 -6.95 11.86
C MET A 70 -3.00 -6.80 13.40
N ARG A 71 -1.98 -6.21 14.00
CA ARG A 71 -1.85 -6.04 15.47
C ARG A 71 -1.37 -4.63 15.83
N PRO A 72 -2.07 -3.58 15.41
CA PRO A 72 -1.67 -2.19 15.71
C PRO A 72 -1.73 -1.89 17.20
N GLN A 73 -2.49 -2.66 18.00
CA GLN A 73 -2.49 -2.59 19.46
C GLN A 73 -1.13 -2.92 20.07
N ASN A 74 -0.22 -3.59 19.35
CA ASN A 74 1.12 -3.91 19.83
C ASN A 74 2.15 -2.81 19.47
N THR A 75 1.72 -1.73 18.84
CA THR A 75 2.59 -0.59 18.48
C THR A 75 3.09 0.07 19.76
N THR A 76 4.39 0.06 19.99
CA THR A 76 5.02 0.57 21.23
C THR A 76 5.35 2.05 21.14
N SER A 77 5.56 2.58 19.94
CA SER A 77 5.90 3.98 19.68
C SER A 77 5.29 4.47 18.38
N LEU A 78 4.88 5.74 18.34
CA LEU A 78 4.42 6.40 17.14
C LEU A 78 5.63 6.84 16.31
N VAL A 79 5.78 6.27 15.09
CA VAL A 79 6.87 6.63 14.18
C VAL A 79 6.40 7.72 13.24
N THR A 80 7.02 8.90 13.35
CA THR A 80 6.72 10.09 12.55
C THR A 80 7.91 10.57 11.71
N THR A 81 9.04 9.83 11.73
CA THR A 81 10.32 10.18 11.12
C THR A 81 10.58 9.39 9.83
N GLY A 82 11.67 9.70 9.15
CA GLY A 82 12.04 9.02 7.90
C GLY A 82 10.96 9.16 6.85
N ILE A 83 10.61 8.07 6.19
CA ILE A 83 9.58 8.03 5.14
C ILE A 83 8.17 8.35 5.67
N TYR A 84 7.93 8.15 6.98
CA TYR A 84 6.66 8.48 7.65
C TYR A 84 6.42 10.00 7.80
N ARG A 85 7.37 10.83 7.44
CA ARG A 85 7.19 12.29 7.29
C ARG A 85 6.42 12.67 6.01
N TRP A 86 6.40 11.80 5.01
CA TRP A 86 5.80 12.05 3.70
C TRP A 86 4.46 11.35 3.53
N SER A 87 4.33 10.16 4.09
CA SER A 87 3.12 9.36 4.05
C SER A 87 2.89 8.68 5.39
N ARG A 88 1.64 8.59 5.83
CA ARG A 88 1.31 7.79 7.01
C ARG A 88 1.27 6.28 6.72
N ASN A 89 1.18 5.90 5.44
CA ASN A 89 1.05 4.51 4.99
C ASN A 89 2.04 4.13 3.89
N PRO A 90 3.36 4.38 4.06
CA PRO A 90 4.33 4.20 2.99
C PRO A 90 4.45 2.74 2.53
N MET A 91 4.22 1.74 3.40
CA MET A 91 4.23 0.32 2.99
C MET A 91 3.11 0.00 2.00
N TYR A 92 1.91 0.55 2.21
CA TYR A 92 0.79 0.35 1.29
C TYR A 92 0.95 1.17 0.01
N LEU A 93 1.56 2.35 0.12
CA LEU A 93 1.92 3.15 -1.04
C LEU A 93 2.87 2.38 -1.96
N GLY A 94 3.90 1.75 -1.42
CA GLY A 94 4.83 0.92 -2.20
C GLY A 94 4.14 -0.22 -2.94
N LEU A 95 3.21 -0.93 -2.28
CA LEU A 95 2.42 -1.98 -2.93
C LEU A 95 1.50 -1.43 -4.03
N ALA A 96 0.86 -0.27 -3.81
CA ALA A 96 0.02 0.38 -4.80
C ALA A 96 0.83 0.80 -6.04
N VAL A 97 2.03 1.35 -5.85
CA VAL A 97 2.97 1.71 -6.93
C VAL A 97 3.37 0.47 -7.73
N ALA A 98 3.72 -0.62 -7.07
CA ALA A 98 4.08 -1.87 -7.73
C ALA A 98 2.92 -2.45 -8.56
N LEU A 99 1.70 -2.45 -8.02
CA LEU A 99 0.50 -2.89 -8.76
C LEU A 99 0.19 -1.99 -9.95
N THR A 100 0.38 -0.66 -9.82
CA THR A 100 0.18 0.28 -10.93
C THR A 100 1.19 0.03 -12.05
N GLY A 101 2.45 -0.20 -11.71
CA GLY A 101 3.47 -0.59 -12.69
C GLY A 101 3.14 -1.93 -13.38
N PHE A 102 2.61 -2.89 -12.61
CA PHE A 102 2.20 -4.16 -13.18
C PHE A 102 0.98 -4.02 -14.11
N ALA A 103 0.00 -3.15 -13.78
CA ALA A 103 -1.11 -2.82 -14.69
C ALA A 103 -0.60 -2.22 -16.00
N ALA A 104 0.36 -1.30 -15.94
CA ALA A 104 0.98 -0.72 -17.12
C ALA A 104 1.73 -1.76 -17.96
N TYR A 105 2.41 -2.71 -17.31
CA TYR A 105 3.07 -3.83 -18.01
C TYR A 105 2.09 -4.70 -18.79
N LEU A 106 0.98 -5.07 -18.17
CA LEU A 106 -0.03 -5.92 -18.80
C LEU A 106 -0.73 -5.24 -19.97
N SER A 107 -0.72 -3.91 -20.04
CA SER A 107 -1.34 -3.10 -21.09
C SER A 107 -2.78 -3.52 -21.44
N ALA A 108 -3.50 -4.02 -20.46
CA ALA A 108 -4.86 -4.53 -20.59
C ALA A 108 -5.85 -3.65 -19.82
N ALA A 109 -6.98 -3.29 -20.44
CA ALA A 109 -8.00 -2.45 -19.82
C ALA A 109 -8.49 -3.02 -18.49
N TRP A 110 -8.72 -4.32 -18.46
CA TRP A 110 -9.24 -5.03 -17.30
C TRP A 110 -8.24 -5.18 -16.14
N SER A 111 -6.96 -4.85 -16.36
CA SER A 111 -5.96 -4.79 -15.28
C SER A 111 -5.98 -3.48 -14.50
N LEU A 112 -6.46 -2.37 -15.09
CA LEU A 112 -6.48 -1.04 -14.48
C LEU A 112 -7.28 -0.93 -13.17
N PRO A 113 -8.40 -1.65 -12.98
CA PRO A 113 -9.10 -1.64 -11.70
C PRO A 113 -8.29 -2.20 -10.53
N GLY A 114 -7.29 -3.06 -10.77
CA GLY A 114 -6.53 -3.74 -9.73
C GLY A 114 -5.91 -2.82 -8.68
N PRO A 115 -5.08 -1.83 -9.06
CA PRO A 115 -4.52 -0.86 -8.11
C PRO A 115 -5.59 -0.06 -7.36
N VAL A 116 -6.69 0.31 -8.03
CA VAL A 116 -7.82 1.04 -7.43
C VAL A 116 -8.51 0.17 -6.37
N LEU A 117 -8.80 -1.07 -6.70
CA LEU A 117 -9.40 -2.04 -5.77
C LEU A 117 -8.49 -2.28 -4.56
N PHE A 118 -7.18 -2.36 -4.77
CA PHE A 118 -6.21 -2.45 -3.68
C PHE A 118 -6.30 -1.25 -2.74
N ILE A 119 -6.26 -0.03 -3.29
CA ILE A 119 -6.34 1.21 -2.50
C ILE A 119 -7.66 1.28 -1.72
N LEU A 120 -8.78 0.95 -2.36
CA LEU A 120 -10.10 0.93 -1.70
C LEU A 120 -10.14 -0.10 -0.57
N TYR A 121 -9.62 -1.31 -0.82
CA TYR A 121 -9.56 -2.37 0.18
C TYR A 121 -8.72 -1.97 1.39
N VAL A 122 -7.47 -1.53 1.18
CA VAL A 122 -6.61 -1.17 2.30
C VAL A 122 -7.13 0.04 3.06
N ASN A 123 -7.69 1.04 2.38
CA ASN A 123 -8.32 2.17 3.05
C ASN A 123 -9.44 1.73 3.98
N ARG A 124 -10.30 0.79 3.54
CA ARG A 124 -11.48 0.37 4.32
C ARG A 124 -11.15 -0.61 5.43
N PHE A 125 -10.31 -1.60 5.14
CA PHE A 125 -10.13 -2.76 6.02
C PHE A 125 -8.80 -2.78 6.78
N GLN A 126 -7.85 -1.92 6.41
CA GLN A 126 -6.55 -1.82 7.07
C GLN A 126 -6.35 -0.43 7.67
N ILE A 127 -6.29 0.63 6.84
CA ILE A 127 -5.89 1.96 7.29
C ILE A 127 -6.86 2.54 8.31
N ARG A 128 -8.17 2.54 8.02
CA ARG A 128 -9.16 3.10 8.97
C ARG A 128 -9.16 2.41 10.33
N PRO A 129 -9.13 1.07 10.44
CA PRO A 129 -8.98 0.39 11.73
C PRO A 129 -7.65 0.69 12.42
N GLU A 130 -6.53 0.75 11.67
CA GLU A 130 -5.23 1.13 12.22
C GLU A 130 -5.25 2.56 12.79
N GLU A 131 -5.76 3.53 12.02
CA GLU A 131 -5.89 4.93 12.44
C GLU A 131 -6.72 5.07 13.72
N ARG A 132 -7.82 4.31 13.84
CA ARG A 132 -8.65 4.30 15.05
C ARG A 132 -7.87 3.83 16.27
N ILE A 133 -7.17 2.71 16.16
CA ILE A 133 -6.37 2.14 17.26
C ILE A 133 -5.20 3.06 17.62
N LEU A 134 -4.52 3.66 16.62
CA LEU A 134 -3.45 4.61 16.88
C LEU A 134 -3.96 5.89 17.54
N SER A 135 -5.13 6.38 17.15
CA SER A 135 -5.77 7.54 17.76
C SER A 135 -6.16 7.26 19.23
N GLU A 136 -6.73 6.09 19.50
CA GLU A 136 -7.07 5.67 20.88
C GLU A 136 -5.81 5.52 21.76
N ARG A 137 -4.69 5.07 21.18
CA ARG A 137 -3.46 4.78 21.92
C ARG A 137 -2.58 6.00 22.14
N PHE A 138 -2.43 6.86 21.15
CA PHE A 138 -1.50 8.00 21.16
C PHE A 138 -2.19 9.36 21.26
N GLY A 139 -3.52 9.42 21.18
CA GLY A 139 -4.32 10.63 21.40
C GLY A 139 -3.80 11.86 20.66
N ALA A 140 -3.52 12.92 21.40
CA ALA A 140 -3.08 14.22 20.86
C ALA A 140 -1.79 14.16 20.03
N GLU A 141 -0.88 13.22 20.33
CA GLU A 141 0.34 13.01 19.53
C GLU A 141 -0.01 12.53 18.12
N TYR A 142 -0.92 11.55 18.01
CA TYR A 142 -1.39 11.05 16.72
C TYR A 142 -2.17 12.13 15.95
N GLU A 143 -3.02 12.90 16.61
CA GLU A 143 -3.74 14.01 15.98
C GLU A 143 -2.78 15.04 15.41
N THR A 144 -1.75 15.44 16.16
CA THR A 144 -0.72 16.37 15.67
C THR A 144 -0.01 15.83 14.45
N TYR A 145 0.30 14.53 14.45
CA TYR A 145 0.89 13.86 13.29
C TYR A 145 -0.03 13.88 12.06
N THR A 146 -1.32 13.57 12.23
CA THR A 146 -2.28 13.54 11.12
C THR A 146 -2.55 14.90 10.50
N ARG A 147 -2.38 16.00 11.24
CA ARG A 147 -2.47 17.37 10.72
C ARG A 147 -1.29 17.74 9.82
N ARG A 148 -0.13 17.12 10.00
CA ARG A 148 1.11 17.43 9.27
C ARG A 148 1.36 16.49 8.09
N VAL A 149 0.94 15.24 8.20
CA VAL A 149 1.25 14.18 7.23
C VAL A 149 -0.04 13.59 6.68
N ARG A 150 -0.14 13.53 5.37
CA ARG A 150 -1.31 12.96 4.69
C ARG A 150 -1.34 11.43 4.81
N ARG A 151 -2.50 10.83 4.52
CA ARG A 151 -2.68 9.38 4.55
C ARG A 151 -1.82 8.68 3.49
N TRP A 152 -1.78 9.22 2.28
CA TRP A 152 -1.01 8.69 1.16
C TRP A 152 0.19 9.58 0.80
N LEU A 153 -0.04 10.74 0.24
CA LEU A 153 0.96 11.76 -0.14
C LEU A 153 0.40 13.17 0.08
#